data_6b9171b60e439c979217f19b78aa3540
#
_entry.id   6b9171b60e439c979217f19b78aa3540
#
_cell.length_a   1.000
_cell.length_b   1.000
_cell.length_c   1.000
_cell.angle_alpha   90.00
_cell.angle_beta   90.00
_cell.angle_gamma   90.00
#
_symmetry.space_group_name_H-M   'P 1'
#
loop_
_entity.id
_entity.type
_entity.pdbx_description
1 polymer ?
#
loop_
_entity_poly.entity_id
_entity_poly.type
_entity_poly.pdbx_seq_one_letter_code
_entity_poly.pdbx_strand_id
1 'polypeptide(L)'
;MKLFGTDGVRGEAGSFLSATLAMKVAMAAGIYFKSHSTTNKILVGKDTRRSGYMIENAIVSGLTAIGYDVIQIGPMPTPAIAYITENMRCDAGIMISASHNSYEDNGIKFFDGYGNKLSHEVEAEIERICLDDEILESAQAVAKNIGVAKRIDDVIGRYIVQLKNSFPRELSLHGMRIVLDTANGAGYIVGPTVFQELGAEVIVLHDKPNGININDNCGALHTKDLKESVIKYRADLGIALDGDADRLVIVDELGEVVDGDQLLGSLCAYMNENNTLKGGGMVATVMSNQGLDDYMNILGLKLLRSDVGDKNVLEIMHKEGINFGGEQSGHVIINDFAKTGDGLVSALQALALLIRSGEKASKILRPFDLYPQKLVNINIKTKKPLADIVGLDKELEKLDKENIRHLIRYSGTENKLRILLECQDFKKMNSNMQIIVEFFQKALNE
;
A
#
# COMPACT_ATOMS: atom_id res chain seq x y z
N MET A 1 16.59 15.31 12.69
CA MET A 1 15.77 15.21 11.44
C MET A 1 15.20 13.81 11.43
N LYS A 2 13.90 13.63 11.31
CA LYS A 2 13.30 12.28 11.24
C LYS A 2 13.39 11.77 9.79
N LEU A 3 14.08 10.65 9.57
CA LEU A 3 14.31 10.07 8.25
C LEU A 3 13.15 9.15 7.84
N PHE A 4 12.70 8.27 8.76
CA PHE A 4 11.61 7.34 8.49
C PHE A 4 10.24 8.02 8.61
N GLY A 5 9.46 7.91 7.55
CA GLY A 5 8.05 8.30 7.49
C GLY A 5 7.12 7.17 7.91
N THR A 6 5.91 7.13 7.34
CA THR A 6 4.92 6.05 7.57
C THR A 6 5.30 4.76 6.87
N ASP A 7 6.08 4.83 5.77
CA ASP A 7 6.47 3.66 4.95
C ASP A 7 7.90 3.85 4.42
N GLY A 8 8.88 3.69 5.30
CA GLY A 8 10.30 3.82 4.98
C GLY A 8 10.81 5.26 4.87
N VAL A 9 11.96 5.44 4.24
CA VAL A 9 12.59 6.75 3.96
C VAL A 9 12.13 7.21 2.58
N ARG A 10 11.42 8.34 2.47
CA ARG A 10 10.85 8.84 1.22
C ARG A 10 11.09 10.32 1.03
N GLY A 11 11.36 10.76 -0.20
CA GLY A 11 11.44 12.14 -0.59
C GLY A 11 11.93 12.34 -2.02
N GLU A 12 12.09 13.60 -2.41
CA GLU A 12 12.58 13.98 -3.74
C GLU A 12 13.96 13.39 -4.01
N ALA A 13 14.06 12.65 -5.12
CA ALA A 13 15.29 11.97 -5.49
C ALA A 13 16.36 12.96 -5.97
N GLY A 14 17.57 12.82 -5.43
CA GLY A 14 18.71 13.68 -5.73
C GLY A 14 18.86 14.86 -4.77
N SER A 15 17.78 15.44 -4.29
CA SER A 15 17.84 16.50 -3.27
C SER A 15 17.79 15.93 -1.85
N PHE A 16 16.65 15.41 -1.42
CA PHE A 16 16.53 14.76 -0.11
C PHE A 16 17.11 13.33 -0.15
N LEU A 17 16.57 12.47 -1.01
CA LEU A 17 17.04 11.09 -1.15
C LEU A 17 18.23 11.03 -2.12
N SER A 18 19.38 11.47 -1.64
CA SER A 18 20.65 11.47 -2.37
C SER A 18 21.31 10.09 -2.35
N ALA A 19 22.28 9.87 -3.25
CA ALA A 19 23.11 8.65 -3.23
C ALA A 19 23.83 8.46 -1.88
N THR A 20 24.34 9.54 -1.29
CA THR A 20 25.01 9.49 0.02
C THR A 20 24.06 9.06 1.13
N LEU A 21 22.83 9.62 1.18
CA LEU A 21 21.85 9.21 2.17
C LEU A 21 21.43 7.76 1.97
N ALA A 22 21.16 7.34 0.74
CA ALA A 22 20.80 5.95 0.42
C ALA A 22 21.88 4.95 0.85
N MET A 23 23.16 5.28 0.63
CA MET A 23 24.29 4.47 1.06
C MET A 23 24.36 4.38 2.60
N LYS A 24 24.24 5.50 3.32
CA LYS A 24 24.26 5.52 4.80
C LYS A 24 23.12 4.74 5.42
N VAL A 25 21.89 4.92 4.89
CA VAL A 25 20.70 4.18 5.34
C VAL A 25 20.89 2.67 5.11
N ALA A 26 21.46 2.27 3.98
CA ALA A 26 21.73 0.88 3.67
C ALA A 26 22.81 0.28 4.58
N MET A 27 23.90 1.01 4.86
CA MET A 27 24.92 0.61 5.83
C MET A 27 24.32 0.43 7.21
N ALA A 28 23.51 1.40 7.67
CA ALA A 28 22.85 1.37 8.98
C ALA A 28 21.92 0.14 9.11
N ALA A 29 21.07 -0.09 8.09
CA ALA A 29 20.20 -1.27 8.06
C ALA A 29 21.00 -2.56 8.09
N GLY A 30 22.08 -2.66 7.30
CA GLY A 30 22.94 -3.82 7.30
C GLY A 30 23.64 -4.03 8.65
N ILE A 31 24.13 -2.99 9.32
CA ILE A 31 24.71 -3.09 10.67
C ILE A 31 23.68 -3.66 11.65
N TYR A 32 22.46 -3.15 11.60
CA TYR A 32 21.37 -3.66 12.43
C TYR A 32 21.10 -5.15 12.16
N PHE A 33 20.91 -5.54 10.92
CA PHE A 33 20.62 -6.93 10.56
C PHE A 33 21.81 -7.88 10.81
N LYS A 34 23.05 -7.38 10.80
CA LYS A 34 24.25 -8.20 11.02
C LYS A 34 24.24 -8.93 12.35
N SER A 35 23.66 -8.33 13.39
CA SER A 35 23.52 -8.93 14.72
C SER A 35 22.55 -10.12 14.74
N HIS A 36 21.69 -10.25 13.72
CA HIS A 36 20.67 -11.31 13.58
C HIS A 36 20.87 -12.12 12.28
N SER A 37 21.98 -11.92 11.58
CA SER A 37 22.26 -12.55 10.28
C SER A 37 22.39 -14.05 10.41
N THR A 38 21.76 -14.77 9.46
CA THR A 38 21.88 -16.22 9.29
C THR A 38 22.51 -16.59 7.96
N THR A 39 22.33 -15.79 6.93
CA THR A 39 22.76 -16.10 5.56
C THR A 39 23.72 -15.07 4.97
N ASN A 40 23.84 -13.93 5.62
CA ASN A 40 24.63 -12.78 5.18
C ASN A 40 24.21 -12.27 3.78
N LYS A 41 22.91 -12.32 3.46
CA LYS A 41 22.35 -11.90 2.17
C LYS A 41 21.24 -10.88 2.36
N ILE A 42 21.25 -9.83 1.54
CA ILE A 42 20.16 -8.87 1.44
C ILE A 42 19.65 -8.81 0.00
N LEU A 43 18.34 -8.88 -0.16
CA LEU A 43 17.65 -8.72 -1.44
C LEU A 43 17.39 -7.25 -1.70
N VAL A 44 17.62 -6.79 -2.94
CA VAL A 44 17.31 -5.41 -3.38
C VAL A 44 16.53 -5.47 -4.68
N GLY A 45 15.37 -4.84 -4.68
CA GLY A 45 14.56 -4.60 -5.87
C GLY A 45 14.08 -3.17 -5.94
N LYS A 46 13.46 -2.81 -7.05
CA LYS A 46 13.02 -1.43 -7.32
C LYS A 46 11.79 -1.40 -8.21
N ASP A 47 11.15 -0.25 -8.29
CA ASP A 47 10.19 0.06 -9.34
C ASP A 47 10.91 0.54 -10.61
N THR A 48 10.17 1.16 -11.52
CA THR A 48 10.67 1.56 -12.84
C THR A 48 11.27 2.97 -12.88
N ARG A 49 11.32 3.71 -11.76
CA ARG A 49 11.84 5.08 -11.68
C ARG A 49 13.28 5.18 -12.10
N ARG A 50 13.62 6.24 -12.85
CA ARG A 50 14.99 6.52 -13.29
C ARG A 50 15.96 6.68 -12.12
N SER A 51 15.53 7.35 -11.05
CA SER A 51 16.32 7.54 -9.82
C SER A 51 16.64 6.22 -9.10
N GLY A 52 15.86 5.16 -9.35
CA GLY A 52 16.11 3.82 -8.82
C GLY A 52 17.50 3.28 -9.16
N TYR A 53 18.08 3.62 -10.31
CA TYR A 53 19.45 3.20 -10.66
C TYR A 53 20.50 3.81 -9.74
N MET A 54 20.39 5.11 -9.45
CA MET A 54 21.31 5.81 -8.55
C MET A 54 21.20 5.25 -7.13
N ILE A 55 19.98 5.09 -6.63
CA ILE A 55 19.69 4.64 -5.27
C ILE A 55 20.13 3.18 -5.09
N GLU A 56 19.80 2.30 -6.04
CA GLU A 56 20.18 0.87 -6.01
C GLU A 56 21.71 0.72 -5.92
N ASN A 57 22.46 1.43 -6.78
CA ASN A 57 23.92 1.36 -6.75
C ASN A 57 24.52 1.86 -5.43
N ALA A 58 23.95 2.91 -4.86
CA ALA A 58 24.36 3.44 -3.56
C ALA A 58 24.09 2.43 -2.42
N ILE A 59 22.91 1.81 -2.41
CA ILE A 59 22.52 0.76 -1.45
C ILE A 59 23.46 -0.43 -1.57
N VAL A 60 23.71 -0.92 -2.79
CA VAL A 60 24.61 -2.04 -3.04
C VAL A 60 26.00 -1.74 -2.53
N SER A 61 26.55 -0.53 -2.81
CA SER A 61 27.86 -0.10 -2.32
C SER A 61 27.91 -0.08 -0.80
N GLY A 62 26.89 0.48 -0.14
CA GLY A 62 26.81 0.54 1.32
C GLY A 62 26.75 -0.85 1.96
N LEU A 63 25.91 -1.74 1.45
CA LEU A 63 25.77 -3.10 1.99
C LEU A 63 27.03 -3.96 1.78
N THR A 64 27.64 -3.90 0.60
CA THR A 64 28.88 -4.65 0.34
C THR A 64 30.04 -4.11 1.15
N ALA A 65 30.10 -2.77 1.41
CA ALA A 65 31.12 -2.16 2.27
C ALA A 65 31.08 -2.66 3.71
N ILE A 66 29.91 -3.06 4.22
CA ILE A 66 29.77 -3.65 5.56
C ILE A 66 29.73 -5.20 5.54
N GLY A 67 30.04 -5.81 4.41
CA GLY A 67 30.23 -7.25 4.26
C GLY A 67 28.96 -8.06 4.03
N TYR A 68 27.87 -7.46 3.50
CA TYR A 68 26.72 -8.23 3.03
C TYR A 68 26.85 -8.63 1.56
N ASP A 69 26.43 -9.84 1.24
CA ASP A 69 26.17 -10.23 -0.14
C ASP A 69 24.80 -9.68 -0.57
N VAL A 70 24.78 -9.00 -1.71
CA VAL A 70 23.57 -8.34 -2.23
C VAL A 70 23.03 -9.08 -3.44
N ILE A 71 21.74 -9.41 -3.41
CA ILE A 71 21.02 -9.99 -4.52
C ILE A 71 20.13 -8.91 -5.15
N GLN A 72 20.46 -8.49 -6.36
CA GLN A 72 19.68 -7.52 -7.13
C GLN A 72 18.71 -8.25 -8.04
N ILE A 73 17.43 -7.87 -8.06
CA ILE A 73 16.39 -8.54 -8.85
C ILE A 73 15.66 -7.62 -9.86
N GLY A 74 16.11 -6.36 -9.96
CA GLY A 74 15.52 -5.39 -10.91
C GLY A 74 14.11 -4.93 -10.58
N PRO A 75 13.34 -4.46 -11.58
CA PRO A 75 11.97 -3.99 -11.35
C PRO A 75 11.03 -5.13 -11.00
N MET A 76 10.47 -5.08 -9.77
CA MET A 76 9.53 -6.05 -9.24
C MET A 76 8.55 -5.36 -8.28
N PRO A 77 7.28 -5.83 -8.18
CA PRO A 77 6.32 -5.34 -7.19
C PRO A 77 6.83 -5.36 -5.75
N THR A 78 6.39 -4.41 -4.93
CA THR A 78 6.71 -4.38 -3.48
C THR A 78 6.39 -5.70 -2.78
N PRO A 79 5.20 -6.32 -2.95
CA PRO A 79 4.92 -7.62 -2.36
C PRO A 79 5.83 -8.76 -2.86
N ALA A 80 6.33 -8.67 -4.08
CA ALA A 80 7.31 -9.62 -4.59
C ALA A 80 8.63 -9.56 -3.81
N ILE A 81 9.08 -8.35 -3.41
CA ILE A 81 10.29 -8.20 -2.60
C ILE A 81 10.11 -8.90 -1.25
N ALA A 82 8.98 -8.68 -0.58
CA ALA A 82 8.65 -9.36 0.68
C ALA A 82 8.69 -10.89 0.52
N TYR A 83 7.98 -11.42 -0.48
CA TYR A 83 7.91 -12.86 -0.74
C TYR A 83 9.27 -13.47 -1.11
N ILE A 84 10.02 -12.84 -2.01
CA ILE A 84 11.30 -13.37 -2.49
C ILE A 84 12.37 -13.31 -1.39
N THR A 85 12.33 -12.30 -0.51
CA THR A 85 13.22 -12.21 0.66
C THR A 85 13.10 -13.46 1.52
N GLU A 86 11.88 -13.84 1.90
CA GLU A 86 11.62 -15.06 2.67
C GLU A 86 11.97 -16.33 1.86
N ASN A 87 11.52 -16.41 0.61
CA ASN A 87 11.72 -17.58 -0.26
C ASN A 87 13.20 -17.89 -0.53
N MET A 88 14.05 -16.87 -0.68
CA MET A 88 15.49 -17.01 -0.89
C MET A 88 16.29 -17.04 0.42
N ARG A 89 15.61 -16.98 1.57
CA ARG A 89 16.22 -16.94 2.91
C ARG A 89 17.26 -15.83 3.03
N CYS A 90 16.90 -14.62 2.59
CA CYS A 90 17.73 -13.45 2.84
C CYS A 90 17.48 -12.93 4.26
N ASP A 91 18.46 -12.28 4.86
CA ASP A 91 18.33 -11.69 6.21
C ASP A 91 17.42 -10.46 6.19
N ALA A 92 17.34 -9.77 5.06
CA ALA A 92 16.46 -8.65 4.82
C ALA A 92 16.15 -8.44 3.34
N GLY A 93 15.08 -7.69 3.05
CA GLY A 93 14.71 -7.21 1.73
C GLY A 93 14.62 -5.69 1.68
N ILE A 94 15.00 -5.10 0.56
CA ILE A 94 14.91 -3.66 0.33
C ILE A 94 14.15 -3.41 -0.97
N MET A 95 13.08 -2.62 -0.88
CA MET A 95 12.35 -2.11 -2.03
C MET A 95 12.63 -0.62 -2.23
N ILE A 96 13.01 -0.26 -3.46
CA ILE A 96 13.24 1.12 -3.86
C ILE A 96 12.03 1.60 -4.67
N SER A 97 11.15 2.34 -4.01
CA SER A 97 9.92 2.89 -4.61
C SER A 97 9.31 4.01 -3.77
N ALA A 98 8.61 4.93 -4.43
CA ALA A 98 7.72 5.89 -3.81
C ALA A 98 6.24 5.59 -4.12
N SER A 99 5.89 4.32 -4.42
CA SER A 99 4.52 3.85 -4.66
C SER A 99 3.80 4.72 -5.71
N HIS A 100 2.71 5.39 -5.34
CA HIS A 100 1.86 6.18 -6.22
C HIS A 100 2.35 7.61 -6.52
N ASN A 101 3.48 8.06 -5.92
CA ASN A 101 4.03 9.39 -6.20
C ASN A 101 4.56 9.48 -7.64
N SER A 102 4.74 10.70 -8.14
CA SER A 102 5.39 10.97 -9.43
C SER A 102 6.86 10.50 -9.43
N TYR A 103 7.51 10.51 -10.58
CA TYR A 103 8.87 9.98 -10.76
C TYR A 103 9.96 10.78 -10.05
N GLU A 104 9.69 12.03 -9.69
CA GLU A 104 10.61 12.90 -8.97
C GLU A 104 10.92 12.39 -7.57
N ASP A 105 9.93 11.76 -6.93
CA ASP A 105 10.10 11.13 -5.63
C ASP A 105 10.63 9.70 -5.75
N ASN A 106 11.34 9.25 -4.71
CA ASN A 106 11.65 7.85 -4.50
C ASN A 106 11.67 7.52 -3.01
N GLY A 107 11.79 6.24 -2.68
CA GLY A 107 11.81 5.77 -1.30
C GLY A 107 12.61 4.50 -1.12
N ILE A 108 12.91 4.18 0.14
CA ILE A 108 13.57 2.94 0.55
C ILE A 108 12.72 2.31 1.63
N LYS A 109 12.13 1.15 1.33
CA LYS A 109 11.32 0.34 2.24
C LYS A 109 12.11 -0.91 2.63
N PHE A 110 11.96 -1.34 3.88
CA PHE A 110 12.69 -2.49 4.42
C PHE A 110 11.75 -3.60 4.84
N PHE A 111 12.20 -4.83 4.62
CA PHE A 111 11.54 -6.06 5.07
C PHE A 111 12.54 -6.89 5.87
N ASP A 112 12.07 -7.55 6.91
CA ASP A 112 12.85 -8.55 7.65
C ASP A 112 13.03 -9.84 6.84
N GLY A 113 13.77 -10.81 7.36
CA GLY A 113 14.02 -12.09 6.70
C GLY A 113 12.76 -12.96 6.50
N TYR A 114 11.65 -12.61 7.12
CA TYR A 114 10.35 -13.25 6.95
C TYR A 114 9.42 -12.48 6.00
N GLY A 115 9.91 -11.41 5.39
CA GLY A 115 9.15 -10.56 4.48
C GLY A 115 8.17 -9.60 5.16
N ASN A 116 8.27 -9.41 6.48
CA ASN A 116 7.44 -8.43 7.18
C ASN A 116 8.07 -7.04 7.15
N LYS A 117 7.25 -5.99 7.14
CA LYS A 117 7.73 -4.62 7.33
C LYS A 117 8.35 -4.45 8.72
N LEU A 118 9.36 -3.59 8.83
CA LEU A 118 10.03 -3.33 10.10
C LEU A 118 9.11 -2.61 11.08
N SER A 119 9.26 -2.90 12.38
CA SER A 119 8.59 -2.14 13.44
C SER A 119 9.17 -0.72 13.57
N HIS A 120 8.42 0.16 14.22
CA HIS A 120 8.88 1.53 14.46
C HIS A 120 10.15 1.61 15.32
N GLU A 121 10.32 0.65 16.26
CA GLU A 121 11.52 0.57 17.10
C GLU A 121 12.75 0.20 16.27
N VAL A 122 12.61 -0.73 15.33
CA VAL A 122 13.69 -1.13 14.42
C VAL A 122 14.06 0.01 13.48
N GLU A 123 13.06 0.72 12.91
CA GLU A 123 13.30 1.90 12.09
C GLU A 123 14.02 3.01 12.86
N ALA A 124 13.63 3.26 14.10
CA ALA A 124 14.28 4.25 14.95
C ALA A 124 15.74 3.88 15.27
N GLU A 125 16.04 2.59 15.47
CA GLU A 125 17.41 2.14 15.69
C GLU A 125 18.26 2.24 14.41
N ILE A 126 17.72 1.89 13.26
CA ILE A 126 18.41 2.09 11.97
C ILE A 126 18.66 3.59 11.74
N GLU A 127 17.70 4.47 12.05
CA GLU A 127 17.87 5.92 11.95
C GLU A 127 19.01 6.41 12.87
N ARG A 128 19.05 5.94 14.11
CA ARG A 128 20.11 6.27 15.06
C ARG A 128 21.49 5.90 14.53
N ILE A 129 21.64 4.67 13.99
CA ILE A 129 22.89 4.21 13.40
C ILE A 129 23.25 5.04 12.16
N CYS A 130 22.28 5.37 11.32
CA CYS A 130 22.48 6.14 10.08
C CYS A 130 23.02 7.56 10.35
N LEU A 131 22.68 8.15 11.49
CA LEU A 131 23.10 9.50 11.88
C LEU A 131 24.44 9.53 12.63
N ASP A 132 25.07 8.38 12.86
CA ASP A 132 26.33 8.22 13.56
C ASP A 132 27.45 7.77 12.61
N ASP A 133 28.24 8.73 12.13
CA ASP A 133 29.32 8.47 11.17
C ASP A 133 30.42 7.57 11.75
N GLU A 134 30.69 7.61 13.06
CA GLU A 134 31.71 6.76 13.71
C GLU A 134 31.28 5.30 13.69
N ILE A 135 29.99 5.02 13.92
CA ILE A 135 29.45 3.66 13.80
C ILE A 135 29.57 3.15 12.36
N LEU A 136 29.17 3.99 11.38
CA LEU A 136 29.24 3.61 9.95
C LEU A 136 30.67 3.34 9.48
N GLU A 137 31.63 4.16 9.91
CA GLU A 137 33.05 3.99 9.54
C GLU A 137 33.67 2.76 10.19
N SER A 138 33.39 2.52 11.48
CA SER A 138 33.94 1.37 12.22
C SER A 138 33.40 0.02 11.77
N ALA A 139 32.21 -0.01 11.16
CA ALA A 139 31.58 -1.24 10.69
C ALA A 139 32.05 -1.70 9.31
N GLN A 140 32.93 -0.96 8.64
CA GLN A 140 33.37 -1.33 7.28
C GLN A 140 34.18 -2.63 7.27
N ALA A 141 33.80 -3.50 6.34
CA ALA A 141 34.48 -4.76 6.10
C ALA A 141 35.82 -4.56 5.38
N VAL A 142 36.79 -5.41 5.66
CA VAL A 142 38.16 -5.33 5.10
C VAL A 142 38.50 -6.58 4.29
N ALA A 143 39.13 -6.38 3.14
CA ALA A 143 39.68 -7.41 2.29
C ALA A 143 38.65 -8.50 1.93
N LYS A 144 38.87 -9.76 2.32
CA LYS A 144 38.01 -10.89 2.02
C LYS A 144 36.63 -10.85 2.64
N ASN A 145 36.38 -9.92 3.60
CA ASN A 145 35.13 -9.78 4.27
C ASN A 145 34.17 -8.77 3.57
N ILE A 146 34.66 -8.08 2.52
CA ILE A 146 33.82 -7.23 1.68
C ILE A 146 32.82 -8.11 0.95
N GLY A 147 31.54 -7.70 0.96
CA GLY A 147 30.45 -8.45 0.33
C GLY A 147 30.47 -8.43 -1.20
N VAL A 148 29.71 -9.29 -1.80
CA VAL A 148 29.60 -9.44 -3.25
C VAL A 148 28.20 -9.11 -3.73
N ALA A 149 28.06 -8.38 -4.85
CA ALA A 149 26.77 -8.14 -5.48
C ALA A 149 26.55 -9.11 -6.66
N LYS A 150 25.33 -9.67 -6.74
CA LYS A 150 24.90 -10.54 -7.83
C LYS A 150 23.52 -10.13 -8.31
N ARG A 151 23.34 -10.03 -9.63
CA ARG A 151 22.04 -9.86 -10.25
C ARG A 151 21.43 -11.21 -10.60
N ILE A 152 20.12 -11.37 -10.33
CA ILE A 152 19.33 -12.53 -10.69
C ILE A 152 18.07 -12.04 -11.42
N ASP A 153 17.88 -12.48 -12.65
CA ASP A 153 16.76 -12.03 -13.51
C ASP A 153 15.60 -13.04 -13.58
N ASP A 154 15.79 -14.29 -13.12
CA ASP A 154 14.81 -15.38 -13.21
C ASP A 154 13.83 -15.47 -12.02
N VAL A 155 13.84 -14.49 -11.13
CA VAL A 155 12.97 -14.47 -9.94
C VAL A 155 11.50 -14.17 -10.25
N ILE A 156 11.21 -13.56 -11.42
CA ILE A 156 9.85 -13.22 -11.86
C ILE A 156 8.94 -14.45 -11.82
N GLY A 157 9.41 -15.59 -12.33
CA GLY A 157 8.66 -16.84 -12.33
C GLY A 157 8.28 -17.34 -10.94
N ARG A 158 9.12 -17.10 -9.93
CA ARG A 158 8.81 -17.48 -8.52
C ARG A 158 7.60 -16.72 -7.99
N TYR A 159 7.55 -15.43 -8.25
CA TYR A 159 6.43 -14.61 -7.80
C TYR A 159 5.15 -14.89 -8.60
N ILE A 160 5.23 -15.14 -9.91
CA ILE A 160 4.08 -15.56 -10.74
C ILE A 160 3.49 -16.87 -10.19
N VAL A 161 4.32 -17.84 -9.81
CA VAL A 161 3.85 -19.08 -9.19
C VAL A 161 3.14 -18.81 -7.86
N GLN A 162 3.67 -17.91 -7.02
CA GLN A 162 3.04 -17.50 -5.77
C GLN A 162 1.67 -16.85 -6.02
N LEU A 163 1.58 -15.93 -6.98
CA LEU A 163 0.32 -15.30 -7.36
C LEU A 163 -0.71 -16.34 -7.81
N LYS A 164 -0.32 -17.27 -8.69
CA LYS A 164 -1.22 -18.35 -9.14
C LYS A 164 -1.66 -19.26 -8.01
N ASN A 165 -0.83 -19.48 -6.99
CA ASN A 165 -1.21 -20.27 -5.81
C ASN A 165 -2.27 -19.57 -4.94
N SER A 166 -2.44 -18.25 -5.04
CA SER A 166 -3.52 -17.53 -4.37
C SER A 166 -4.86 -17.71 -5.08
N PHE A 167 -4.87 -18.06 -6.37
CA PHE A 167 -6.09 -18.27 -7.14
C PHE A 167 -6.59 -19.71 -7.00
N PRO A 168 -7.89 -19.95 -6.75
CA PRO A 168 -8.42 -21.30 -6.57
C PRO A 168 -8.15 -22.19 -7.80
N ARG A 169 -7.59 -23.39 -7.56
CA ARG A 169 -7.12 -24.28 -8.64
C ARG A 169 -8.23 -24.79 -9.57
N GLU A 170 -9.45 -24.86 -9.06
CA GLU A 170 -10.64 -25.29 -9.83
C GLU A 170 -11.19 -24.20 -10.75
N LEU A 171 -10.70 -22.95 -10.61
CA LEU A 171 -11.15 -21.83 -11.42
C LEU A 171 -10.16 -21.54 -12.56
N SER A 172 -10.68 -20.90 -13.60
CA SER A 172 -9.91 -20.42 -14.76
C SER A 172 -10.44 -19.07 -15.18
N LEU A 173 -9.56 -18.20 -15.67
CA LEU A 173 -9.95 -16.92 -16.28
C LEU A 173 -10.30 -17.05 -17.76
N HIS A 174 -10.42 -18.28 -18.27
CA HIS A 174 -10.75 -18.52 -19.67
C HIS A 174 -12.11 -17.91 -20.04
N GLY A 175 -12.13 -17.10 -21.09
CA GLY A 175 -13.33 -16.38 -21.54
C GLY A 175 -13.53 -15.01 -20.86
N MET A 176 -12.73 -14.66 -19.85
CA MET A 176 -12.72 -13.32 -19.27
C MET A 176 -11.84 -12.37 -20.05
N ARG A 177 -12.32 -11.16 -20.27
CA ARG A 177 -11.56 -10.06 -20.87
C ARG A 177 -11.28 -8.99 -19.80
N ILE A 178 -10.00 -8.71 -19.57
CA ILE A 178 -9.51 -7.80 -18.53
C ILE A 178 -8.74 -6.67 -19.18
N VAL A 179 -9.02 -5.42 -18.80
CA VAL A 179 -8.14 -4.30 -19.10
C VAL A 179 -7.24 -4.08 -17.88
N LEU A 180 -5.93 -4.13 -18.07
CA LEU A 180 -4.94 -3.97 -17.01
C LEU A 180 -4.10 -2.72 -17.26
N ASP A 181 -4.19 -1.74 -16.34
CA ASP A 181 -3.31 -0.58 -16.30
C ASP A 181 -2.18 -0.84 -15.30
N THR A 182 -0.95 -0.92 -15.78
CA THR A 182 0.24 -1.20 -14.96
C THR A 182 0.96 0.04 -14.47
N ALA A 183 0.40 1.24 -14.69
CA ALA A 183 0.95 2.52 -14.25
C ALA A 183 2.39 2.81 -14.74
N ASN A 184 2.85 2.17 -15.82
CA ASN A 184 4.28 2.12 -16.18
C ASN A 184 5.18 1.73 -15.01
N GLY A 185 4.65 0.99 -14.05
CA GLY A 185 5.25 0.62 -12.77
C GLY A 185 5.81 -0.80 -12.74
N ALA A 186 6.13 -1.26 -11.55
CA ALA A 186 6.80 -2.54 -11.30
C ALA A 186 5.98 -3.79 -11.70
N GLY A 187 4.66 -3.63 -11.82
CA GLY A 187 3.73 -4.70 -12.26
C GLY A 187 3.69 -4.97 -13.76
N TYR A 188 4.41 -4.20 -14.59
CA TYR A 188 4.25 -4.18 -16.06
C TYR A 188 4.56 -5.51 -16.78
N ILE A 189 5.38 -6.38 -16.19
CA ILE A 189 5.64 -7.74 -16.72
C ILE A 189 4.77 -8.76 -16.00
N VAL A 190 4.80 -8.74 -14.67
CA VAL A 190 4.16 -9.77 -13.84
C VAL A 190 2.64 -9.75 -14.00
N GLY A 191 2.02 -8.56 -14.00
CA GLY A 191 0.56 -8.42 -14.09
C GLY A 191 -0.03 -9.07 -15.34
N PRO A 192 0.37 -8.66 -16.56
CA PRO A 192 -0.13 -9.30 -17.78
C PRO A 192 0.13 -10.80 -17.80
N THR A 193 1.33 -11.23 -17.38
CA THR A 193 1.74 -12.63 -17.44
C THR A 193 0.85 -13.51 -16.57
N VAL A 194 0.56 -13.12 -15.32
CA VAL A 194 -0.22 -13.95 -14.41
C VAL A 194 -1.67 -14.15 -14.90
N PHE A 195 -2.32 -13.10 -15.40
CA PHE A 195 -3.69 -13.21 -15.90
C PHE A 195 -3.76 -14.00 -17.22
N GLN A 196 -2.78 -13.82 -18.12
CA GLN A 196 -2.70 -14.58 -19.36
C GLN A 196 -2.45 -16.08 -19.10
N GLU A 197 -1.54 -16.43 -18.17
CA GLU A 197 -1.28 -17.82 -17.79
C GLU A 197 -2.48 -18.49 -17.12
N LEU A 198 -3.38 -17.72 -16.50
CA LEU A 198 -4.66 -18.22 -15.96
C LEU A 198 -5.79 -18.26 -17.00
N GLY A 199 -5.53 -17.82 -18.23
CA GLY A 199 -6.44 -17.96 -19.39
C GLY A 199 -7.22 -16.71 -19.78
N ALA A 200 -6.97 -15.53 -19.18
CA ALA A 200 -7.66 -14.29 -19.53
C ALA A 200 -7.18 -13.71 -20.88
N GLU A 201 -8.08 -13.04 -21.58
CA GLU A 201 -7.75 -12.07 -22.62
C GLU A 201 -7.40 -10.74 -21.94
N VAL A 202 -6.12 -10.35 -22.00
CA VAL A 202 -5.62 -9.16 -21.29
C VAL A 202 -5.30 -8.05 -22.29
N ILE A 203 -5.93 -6.91 -22.10
CA ILE A 203 -5.62 -5.65 -22.80
C ILE A 203 -4.79 -4.81 -21.83
N VAL A 204 -3.53 -4.60 -22.16
CA VAL A 204 -2.59 -3.90 -21.27
C VAL A 204 -2.48 -2.43 -21.64
N LEU A 205 -2.57 -1.56 -20.65
CA LEU A 205 -2.34 -0.12 -20.74
C LEU A 205 -1.10 0.25 -19.92
N HIS A 206 -0.38 1.27 -20.37
CA HIS A 206 0.74 1.88 -19.65
C HIS A 206 1.79 0.84 -19.17
N ASP A 207 2.25 0.01 -20.12
CA ASP A 207 3.20 -1.10 -19.88
C ASP A 207 4.61 -0.82 -20.46
N LYS A 208 4.91 0.46 -20.81
CA LYS A 208 6.18 0.87 -21.43
C LYS A 208 6.92 1.89 -20.56
N PRO A 209 7.48 1.43 -19.42
CA PRO A 209 8.19 2.33 -18.52
C PRO A 209 9.43 2.93 -19.19
N ASN A 210 9.62 4.25 -19.07
CA ASN A 210 10.79 4.98 -19.57
C ASN A 210 11.62 5.63 -18.45
N GLY A 211 11.23 5.40 -17.20
CA GLY A 211 11.91 5.90 -16.00
C GLY A 211 11.33 7.23 -15.47
N ILE A 212 10.50 7.93 -16.23
CA ILE A 212 9.90 9.21 -15.85
C ILE A 212 8.38 9.26 -16.06
N ASN A 213 7.76 8.18 -16.51
CA ASN A 213 6.33 8.09 -16.80
C ASN A 213 5.55 7.20 -15.83
N ILE A 214 6.16 6.76 -14.73
CA ILE A 214 5.47 5.99 -13.69
C ILE A 214 4.37 6.85 -13.05
N ASN A 215 3.15 6.30 -12.94
CA ASN A 215 1.95 6.98 -12.42
C ASN A 215 1.55 8.28 -13.17
N ASP A 216 2.17 8.59 -14.31
CA ASP A 216 1.89 9.82 -15.05
C ASP A 216 0.56 9.70 -15.80
N ASN A 217 -0.49 10.30 -15.25
CA ASN A 217 -1.88 10.23 -15.74
C ASN A 217 -2.40 8.80 -15.97
N CYS A 218 -1.94 7.83 -15.21
CA CYS A 218 -2.30 6.41 -15.33
C CYS A 218 -2.32 5.72 -13.96
N GLY A 219 -2.71 4.45 -13.97
CA GLY A 219 -2.73 3.60 -12.77
C GLY A 219 -3.83 3.96 -11.77
N ALA A 220 -3.66 3.53 -10.52
CA ALA A 220 -4.67 3.57 -9.48
C ALA A 220 -5.20 4.98 -9.14
N LEU A 221 -4.42 6.04 -9.36
CA LEU A 221 -4.85 7.42 -9.12
C LEU A 221 -5.53 8.08 -10.33
N HIS A 222 -5.35 7.57 -11.53
CA HIS A 222 -5.82 8.18 -12.78
C HIS A 222 -6.47 7.14 -13.68
N THR A 223 -7.69 6.74 -13.35
CA THR A 223 -8.41 5.63 -13.99
C THR A 223 -9.14 6.00 -15.29
N LYS A 224 -8.98 7.21 -15.83
CA LYS A 224 -9.73 7.66 -17.01
C LYS A 224 -9.55 6.74 -18.20
N ASP A 225 -8.31 6.47 -18.60
CA ASP A 225 -8.00 5.63 -19.75
C ASP A 225 -8.48 4.17 -19.54
N LEU A 226 -8.40 3.69 -18.29
CA LEU A 226 -8.92 2.40 -17.89
C LEU A 226 -10.44 2.32 -18.08
N LYS A 227 -11.20 3.30 -17.57
CA LYS A 227 -12.66 3.41 -17.72
C LYS A 227 -13.09 3.39 -19.18
N GLU A 228 -12.47 4.24 -19.99
CA GLU A 228 -12.75 4.34 -21.44
C GLU A 228 -12.41 3.02 -22.15
N SER A 229 -11.33 2.36 -21.78
CA SER A 229 -10.89 1.10 -22.36
C SER A 229 -11.79 -0.07 -22.00
N VAL A 230 -12.27 -0.17 -20.75
CA VAL A 230 -13.23 -1.19 -20.32
C VAL A 230 -14.47 -1.14 -21.22
N ILE A 231 -15.05 0.03 -21.42
CA ILE A 231 -16.23 0.22 -22.29
C ILE A 231 -15.89 -0.11 -23.74
N LYS A 232 -14.78 0.45 -24.26
CA LYS A 232 -14.36 0.28 -25.65
C LYS A 232 -14.17 -1.18 -26.03
N TYR A 233 -13.52 -1.93 -25.18
CA TYR A 233 -13.20 -3.34 -25.43
C TYR A 233 -14.26 -4.30 -24.89
N ARG A 234 -15.34 -3.80 -24.27
CA ARG A 234 -16.38 -4.60 -23.60
C ARG A 234 -15.76 -5.62 -22.65
N ALA A 235 -14.85 -5.13 -21.81
CA ALA A 235 -14.17 -5.97 -20.84
C ALA A 235 -15.09 -6.31 -19.66
N ASP A 236 -14.86 -7.45 -19.02
CA ASP A 236 -15.61 -7.86 -17.82
C ASP A 236 -15.26 -6.99 -16.63
N LEU A 237 -14.01 -6.50 -16.58
CA LEU A 237 -13.57 -5.48 -15.63
C LEU A 237 -12.23 -4.85 -16.07
N GLY A 238 -11.89 -3.72 -15.43
CA GLY A 238 -10.58 -3.08 -15.47
C GLY A 238 -9.86 -3.19 -14.14
N ILE A 239 -8.55 -3.33 -14.17
CA ILE A 239 -7.66 -3.36 -13.00
C ILE A 239 -6.60 -2.30 -13.21
N ALA A 240 -6.47 -1.34 -12.29
CA ALA A 240 -5.35 -0.40 -12.23
C ALA A 240 -4.48 -0.71 -11.02
N LEU A 241 -3.17 -0.83 -11.25
CA LEU A 241 -2.16 -0.93 -10.20
C LEU A 241 -1.55 0.46 -9.94
N ASP A 242 -0.90 0.65 -8.81
CA ASP A 242 0.00 1.77 -8.62
C ASP A 242 1.45 1.41 -8.98
N GLY A 243 2.37 2.36 -8.84
CA GLY A 243 3.74 2.24 -9.34
C GLY A 243 4.53 1.04 -8.82
N ASP A 244 4.27 0.55 -7.63
CA ASP A 244 4.91 -0.63 -7.05
C ASP A 244 3.93 -1.79 -6.78
N ALA A 245 2.72 -1.68 -7.33
CA ALA A 245 1.69 -2.71 -7.39
C ALA A 245 1.27 -3.28 -6.02
N ASP A 246 1.42 -2.51 -4.95
CA ASP A 246 0.91 -2.86 -3.62
C ASP A 246 -0.57 -2.45 -3.45
N ARG A 247 -1.12 -1.68 -4.41
CA ARG A 247 -2.53 -1.25 -4.47
C ARG A 247 -3.18 -1.63 -5.78
N LEU A 248 -4.51 -1.76 -5.72
CA LEU A 248 -5.33 -1.86 -6.92
C LEU A 248 -6.55 -0.95 -6.84
N VAL A 249 -7.06 -0.58 -8.02
CA VAL A 249 -8.40 -0.03 -8.22
C VAL A 249 -9.09 -0.87 -9.27
N ILE A 250 -10.33 -1.25 -9.02
CA ILE A 250 -11.17 -1.98 -9.97
C ILE A 250 -12.15 -1.03 -10.64
N VAL A 251 -12.31 -1.18 -11.94
CA VAL A 251 -13.36 -0.57 -12.76
C VAL A 251 -14.28 -1.68 -13.23
N ASP A 252 -15.58 -1.54 -13.00
CA ASP A 252 -16.57 -2.54 -13.43
C ASP A 252 -16.85 -2.49 -14.94
N GLU A 253 -17.65 -3.41 -15.43
CA GLU A 253 -18.01 -3.52 -16.86
C GLU A 253 -18.81 -2.33 -17.39
N LEU A 254 -19.31 -1.45 -16.50
CA LEU A 254 -20.00 -0.20 -16.87
C LEU A 254 -19.04 0.98 -16.94
N GLY A 255 -17.74 0.77 -16.67
CA GLY A 255 -16.72 1.83 -16.66
C GLY A 255 -16.74 2.66 -15.37
N GLU A 256 -17.37 2.18 -14.30
CA GLU A 256 -17.42 2.87 -13.02
C GLU A 256 -16.41 2.28 -12.02
N VAL A 257 -15.74 3.16 -11.27
CA VAL A 257 -14.78 2.74 -10.24
C VAL A 257 -15.52 2.06 -9.09
N VAL A 258 -15.04 0.91 -8.66
CA VAL A 258 -15.45 0.26 -7.42
C VAL A 258 -14.71 0.93 -6.26
N ASP A 259 -15.44 1.41 -5.26
CA ASP A 259 -14.83 2.01 -4.07
C ASP A 259 -14.03 0.95 -3.28
N GLY A 260 -12.88 1.38 -2.70
CA GLY A 260 -12.02 0.46 -1.98
C GLY A 260 -12.69 -0.19 -0.76
N ASP A 261 -13.56 0.53 -0.05
CA ASP A 261 -14.31 -0.05 1.07
C ASP A 261 -15.36 -1.07 0.61
N GLN A 262 -15.99 -0.84 -0.57
CA GLN A 262 -16.89 -1.81 -1.16
C GLN A 262 -16.14 -3.07 -1.62
N LEU A 263 -14.95 -2.92 -2.18
CA LEU A 263 -14.08 -4.05 -2.53
C LEU A 263 -13.67 -4.82 -1.28
N LEU A 264 -13.24 -4.14 -0.22
CA LEU A 264 -12.90 -4.77 1.07
C LEU A 264 -14.09 -5.55 1.63
N GLY A 265 -15.28 -4.96 1.66
CA GLY A 265 -16.49 -5.64 2.11
C GLY A 265 -16.81 -6.88 1.30
N SER A 266 -16.73 -6.80 -0.03
CA SER A 266 -16.99 -7.92 -0.94
C SER A 266 -16.01 -9.07 -0.71
N LEU A 267 -14.71 -8.77 -0.61
CA LEU A 267 -13.68 -9.78 -0.38
C LEU A 267 -13.79 -10.40 1.02
N CYS A 268 -14.12 -9.61 2.04
CA CYS A 268 -14.35 -10.12 3.39
C CYS A 268 -15.53 -11.11 3.43
N ALA A 269 -16.65 -10.76 2.80
CA ALA A 269 -17.81 -11.64 2.66
C ALA A 269 -17.44 -12.94 1.93
N TYR A 270 -16.74 -12.81 0.81
CA TYR A 270 -16.26 -13.96 0.04
C TYR A 270 -15.36 -14.90 0.84
N MET A 271 -14.40 -14.35 1.61
CA MET A 271 -13.54 -15.15 2.47
C MET A 271 -14.33 -15.84 3.58
N ASN A 272 -15.33 -15.16 4.15
CA ASN A 272 -16.19 -15.71 5.19
C ASN A 272 -17.04 -16.88 4.65
N GLU A 273 -17.68 -16.72 3.49
CA GLU A 273 -18.47 -17.75 2.83
C GLU A 273 -17.65 -19.01 2.46
N ASN A 274 -16.38 -18.81 2.12
CA ASN A 274 -15.45 -19.91 1.81
C ASN A 274 -14.71 -20.48 3.03
N ASN A 275 -15.03 -20.03 4.25
CA ASN A 275 -14.38 -20.44 5.49
C ASN A 275 -12.85 -20.19 5.52
N THR A 276 -12.38 -19.17 4.81
CA THR A 276 -10.96 -18.75 4.78
C THR A 276 -10.69 -17.51 5.62
N LEU A 277 -11.75 -16.81 6.08
CA LEU A 277 -11.63 -15.67 6.98
C LEU A 277 -11.27 -16.14 8.41
N LYS A 278 -10.20 -15.56 8.97
CA LYS A 278 -9.74 -15.85 10.35
C LYS A 278 -9.96 -14.63 11.26
N GLY A 279 -10.12 -14.86 12.55
CA GLY A 279 -10.32 -13.79 13.55
C GLY A 279 -11.74 -13.22 13.60
N GLY A 280 -12.66 -13.71 12.73
CA GLY A 280 -14.07 -13.33 12.73
C GLY A 280 -14.37 -11.92 12.25
N GLY A 281 -13.51 -11.36 11.39
CA GLY A 281 -13.70 -10.02 10.85
C GLY A 281 -12.50 -9.51 10.05
N MET A 282 -12.44 -8.19 9.88
CA MET A 282 -11.37 -7.50 9.15
C MET A 282 -10.85 -6.27 9.88
N VAL A 283 -9.70 -5.78 9.47
CA VAL A 283 -9.14 -4.50 9.90
C VAL A 283 -9.17 -3.51 8.75
N ALA A 284 -9.76 -2.33 8.99
CA ALA A 284 -9.70 -1.20 8.07
C ALA A 284 -9.18 0.05 8.79
N THR A 285 -8.99 1.16 8.08
CA THR A 285 -8.54 2.39 8.75
C THR A 285 -9.70 3.23 9.26
N VAL A 286 -9.40 4.22 10.10
CA VAL A 286 -10.37 5.24 10.53
C VAL A 286 -10.95 6.04 9.37
N MET A 287 -10.37 5.96 8.18
CA MET A 287 -10.87 6.65 6.97
C MET A 287 -11.96 5.85 6.25
N SER A 288 -12.10 4.55 6.52
CA SER A 288 -13.10 3.71 5.86
C SER A 288 -14.53 4.14 6.17
N ASN A 289 -15.39 4.00 5.17
CA ASN A 289 -16.77 4.46 5.16
C ASN A 289 -17.63 3.76 6.23
N GLN A 290 -18.60 4.47 6.80
CA GLN A 290 -19.53 3.91 7.79
C GLN A 290 -20.42 2.79 7.20
N GLY A 291 -20.71 2.87 5.90
CA GLY A 291 -21.43 1.79 5.21
C GLY A 291 -20.74 0.42 5.31
N LEU A 292 -19.39 0.42 5.39
CA LEU A 292 -18.64 -0.81 5.64
C LEU A 292 -18.90 -1.38 7.04
N ASP A 293 -18.95 -0.53 8.09
CA ASP A 293 -19.31 -0.97 9.45
C ASP A 293 -20.69 -1.64 9.48
N ASP A 294 -21.67 -0.97 8.88
CA ASP A 294 -23.04 -1.47 8.86
C ASP A 294 -23.14 -2.79 8.10
N TYR A 295 -22.43 -2.90 6.99
CA TYR A 295 -22.37 -4.13 6.20
C TYR A 295 -21.71 -5.27 6.99
N MET A 296 -20.60 -5.02 7.66
CA MET A 296 -19.94 -6.02 8.51
C MET A 296 -20.84 -6.48 9.67
N ASN A 297 -21.58 -5.55 10.28
CA ASN A 297 -22.58 -5.86 11.32
C ASN A 297 -23.71 -6.76 10.78
N ILE A 298 -24.21 -6.52 9.56
CA ILE A 298 -25.20 -7.38 8.90
C ILE A 298 -24.66 -8.80 8.70
N LEU A 299 -23.38 -8.93 8.37
CA LEU A 299 -22.73 -10.24 8.22
C LEU A 299 -22.39 -10.91 9.55
N GLY A 300 -22.57 -10.23 10.69
CA GLY A 300 -22.16 -10.72 12.02
C GLY A 300 -20.64 -10.78 12.20
N LEU A 301 -19.89 -9.98 11.42
CA LEU A 301 -18.44 -9.90 11.43
C LEU A 301 -17.95 -8.62 12.12
N LYS A 302 -16.73 -8.66 12.67
CA LYS A 302 -16.11 -7.51 13.31
C LYS A 302 -15.43 -6.62 12.26
N LEU A 303 -15.54 -5.29 12.42
CA LEU A 303 -14.68 -4.30 11.79
C LEU A 303 -13.84 -3.63 12.86
N LEU A 304 -12.53 -3.84 12.85
CA LEU A 304 -11.60 -3.10 13.68
C LEU A 304 -10.99 -1.94 12.89
N ARG A 305 -10.80 -0.79 13.54
CA ARG A 305 -10.26 0.39 12.90
C ARG A 305 -8.87 0.72 13.42
N SER A 306 -7.91 0.84 12.51
CA SER A 306 -6.55 1.32 12.80
C SER A 306 -6.41 2.80 12.45
N ASP A 307 -5.34 3.42 12.91
CA ASP A 307 -4.85 4.64 12.28
C ASP A 307 -4.47 4.39 10.82
N VAL A 308 -4.39 5.49 10.03
CA VAL A 308 -4.01 5.44 8.62
C VAL A 308 -2.57 4.93 8.47
N GLY A 309 -2.37 4.04 7.53
CA GLY A 309 -1.10 3.41 7.20
C GLY A 309 -1.17 1.89 7.35
N ASP A 310 -0.66 1.20 6.36
CA ASP A 310 -0.71 -0.26 6.26
C ASP A 310 0.00 -1.00 7.41
N LYS A 311 1.04 -0.41 7.99
CA LYS A 311 1.69 -0.93 9.21
C LYS A 311 0.72 -1.00 10.39
N ASN A 312 -0.10 0.05 10.58
CA ASN A 312 -1.08 0.09 11.65
C ASN A 312 -2.19 -0.96 11.44
N VAL A 313 -2.59 -1.19 10.18
CA VAL A 313 -3.53 -2.24 9.81
C VAL A 313 -2.92 -3.62 10.15
N LEU A 314 -1.68 -3.89 9.72
CA LEU A 314 -0.98 -5.15 9.96
C LEU A 314 -0.77 -5.42 11.46
N GLU A 315 -0.43 -4.41 12.24
CA GLU A 315 -0.24 -4.55 13.69
C GLU A 315 -1.52 -5.06 14.38
N ILE A 316 -2.67 -4.47 14.07
CA ILE A 316 -3.95 -4.92 14.61
C ILE A 316 -4.31 -6.31 14.07
N MET A 317 -4.09 -6.57 12.78
CA MET A 317 -4.33 -7.91 12.20
C MET A 317 -3.55 -8.99 12.94
N HIS A 318 -2.26 -8.78 13.21
CA HIS A 318 -1.43 -9.73 13.94
C HIS A 318 -1.88 -9.89 15.39
N LYS A 319 -2.17 -8.81 16.10
CA LYS A 319 -2.61 -8.81 17.50
C LYS A 319 -3.93 -9.56 17.68
N GLU A 320 -4.87 -9.37 16.77
CA GLU A 320 -6.21 -9.94 16.87
C GLU A 320 -6.37 -11.29 16.14
N GLY A 321 -5.32 -11.77 15.47
CA GLY A 321 -5.34 -13.01 14.69
C GLY A 321 -6.23 -12.95 13.46
N ILE A 322 -6.39 -11.74 12.88
CA ILE A 322 -7.18 -11.48 11.67
C ILE A 322 -6.27 -11.61 10.47
N ASN A 323 -6.72 -12.30 9.41
CA ASN A 323 -5.94 -12.52 8.21
C ASN A 323 -6.32 -11.61 7.03
N PHE A 324 -7.29 -10.71 7.21
CA PHE A 324 -7.78 -9.81 6.16
C PHE A 324 -7.90 -8.37 6.65
N GLY A 325 -7.44 -7.43 5.84
CA GLY A 325 -7.56 -6.01 6.13
C GLY A 325 -7.13 -5.15 4.96
N GLY A 326 -7.22 -3.83 5.14
CA GLY A 326 -6.79 -2.90 4.10
C GLY A 326 -7.23 -1.46 4.32
N GLU A 327 -7.00 -0.68 3.29
CA GLU A 327 -7.33 0.74 3.23
C GLU A 327 -8.23 1.04 2.03
N GLN A 328 -9.11 2.00 2.16
CA GLN A 328 -9.96 2.51 1.07
C GLN A 328 -9.15 2.89 -0.18
N SER A 329 -7.89 3.24 -0.02
CA SER A 329 -6.96 3.58 -1.11
C SER A 329 -6.62 2.41 -2.05
N GLY A 330 -7.19 1.22 -1.83
CA GLY A 330 -6.92 0.01 -2.61
C GLY A 330 -5.74 -0.83 -2.11
N HIS A 331 -5.17 -0.50 -0.96
CA HIS A 331 -4.16 -1.34 -0.31
C HIS A 331 -4.84 -2.45 0.47
N VAL A 332 -4.92 -3.64 -0.12
CA VAL A 332 -5.62 -4.81 0.43
C VAL A 332 -4.61 -5.86 0.87
N ILE A 333 -4.76 -6.34 2.09
CA ILE A 333 -3.86 -7.32 2.72
C ILE A 333 -4.63 -8.63 2.96
N ILE A 334 -4.17 -9.71 2.34
CA ILE A 334 -4.66 -11.06 2.57
C ILE A 334 -3.48 -11.87 3.09
N ASN A 335 -3.30 -11.89 4.40
CA ASN A 335 -2.08 -12.35 5.07
C ASN A 335 -1.74 -13.83 4.81
N ASP A 336 -2.71 -14.63 4.36
CA ASP A 336 -2.46 -16.02 3.96
C ASP A 336 -1.68 -16.11 2.64
N PHE A 337 -1.66 -15.06 1.82
CA PHE A 337 -1.01 -15.03 0.52
C PHE A 337 0.14 -14.01 0.42
N ALA A 338 0.04 -12.88 1.13
CA ALA A 338 1.03 -11.81 1.07
C ALA A 338 1.21 -11.15 2.44
N LYS A 339 2.45 -10.80 2.80
CA LYS A 339 2.82 -10.15 4.07
C LYS A 339 2.57 -8.64 4.09
N THR A 340 2.18 -8.07 2.99
CA THR A 340 1.82 -6.66 2.79
C THR A 340 0.70 -6.58 1.77
N GLY A 341 0.20 -5.39 1.44
CA GLY A 341 -0.73 -5.23 0.33
C GLY A 341 -0.17 -5.79 -0.98
N ASP A 342 -1.03 -6.46 -1.73
CA ASP A 342 -0.69 -7.04 -3.03
C ASP A 342 -1.86 -6.83 -4.00
N GLY A 343 -1.68 -5.89 -4.93
CA GLY A 343 -2.72 -5.55 -5.90
C GLY A 343 -3.08 -6.70 -6.82
N LEU A 344 -2.11 -7.57 -7.16
CA LEU A 344 -2.35 -8.72 -8.03
C LEU A 344 -3.05 -9.88 -7.31
N VAL A 345 -2.67 -10.18 -6.06
CA VAL A 345 -3.41 -11.15 -5.22
C VAL A 345 -4.85 -10.69 -5.03
N SER A 346 -5.05 -9.42 -4.70
CA SER A 346 -6.38 -8.85 -4.45
C SER A 346 -7.24 -8.88 -5.71
N ALA A 347 -6.66 -8.59 -6.88
CA ALA A 347 -7.33 -8.73 -8.17
C ALA A 347 -7.73 -10.17 -8.45
N LEU A 348 -6.84 -11.14 -8.19
CA LEU A 348 -7.15 -12.56 -8.36
C LEU A 348 -8.28 -13.03 -7.46
N GLN A 349 -8.35 -12.55 -6.21
CA GLN A 349 -9.46 -12.88 -5.31
C GLN A 349 -10.78 -12.23 -5.77
N ALA A 350 -10.76 -10.99 -6.28
CA ALA A 350 -11.95 -10.36 -6.87
C ALA A 350 -12.44 -11.12 -8.11
N LEU A 351 -11.53 -11.58 -8.97
CA LEU A 351 -11.85 -12.41 -10.13
C LEU A 351 -12.43 -13.78 -9.72
N ALA A 352 -11.89 -14.40 -8.67
CA ALA A 352 -12.44 -15.64 -8.13
C ALA A 352 -13.86 -15.45 -7.60
N LEU A 353 -14.13 -14.33 -6.91
CA LEU A 353 -15.47 -13.96 -6.47
C LEU A 353 -16.42 -13.79 -7.66
N LEU A 354 -16.01 -13.06 -8.71
CA LEU A 354 -16.84 -12.88 -9.91
C LEU A 354 -17.21 -14.22 -10.56
N ILE A 355 -16.23 -15.10 -10.75
CA ILE A 355 -16.45 -16.41 -11.39
C ILE A 355 -17.40 -17.27 -10.56
N ARG A 356 -17.21 -17.35 -9.24
CA ARG A 356 -18.04 -18.17 -8.36
C ARG A 356 -19.47 -17.66 -8.24
N SER A 357 -19.64 -16.34 -8.19
CA SER A 357 -20.98 -15.73 -8.11
C SER A 357 -21.75 -15.81 -9.43
N GLY A 358 -21.05 -15.82 -10.58
CA GLY A 358 -21.65 -15.67 -11.90
C GLY A 358 -22.29 -14.29 -12.14
N GLU A 359 -22.09 -13.35 -11.23
CA GLU A 359 -22.64 -11.99 -11.30
C GLU A 359 -21.67 -11.02 -11.96
N LYS A 360 -22.16 -9.86 -12.38
CA LYS A 360 -21.33 -8.77 -12.92
C LYS A 360 -20.59 -8.03 -11.81
N ALA A 361 -19.42 -7.46 -12.17
CA ALA A 361 -18.57 -6.70 -11.22
C ALA A 361 -19.34 -5.52 -10.59
N SER A 362 -20.14 -4.80 -11.39
CA SER A 362 -20.99 -3.70 -10.93
C SER A 362 -21.99 -4.08 -9.83
N LYS A 363 -22.32 -5.36 -9.71
CA LYS A 363 -23.26 -5.87 -8.71
C LYS A 363 -22.52 -6.48 -7.51
N ILE A 364 -21.61 -7.44 -7.77
CA ILE A 364 -21.02 -8.24 -6.69
C ILE A 364 -19.95 -7.48 -5.90
N LEU A 365 -19.29 -6.50 -6.52
CA LEU A 365 -18.26 -5.68 -5.86
C LEU A 365 -18.82 -4.42 -5.21
N ARG A 366 -20.15 -4.24 -5.16
CA ARG A 366 -20.85 -3.15 -4.44
C ARG A 366 -21.91 -3.71 -3.50
N PRO A 367 -21.50 -4.40 -2.43
CA PRO A 367 -22.43 -5.13 -1.55
C PRO A 367 -23.23 -4.20 -0.63
N PHE A 368 -22.89 -2.92 -0.54
CA PHE A 368 -23.56 -1.91 0.29
C PHE A 368 -23.43 -0.53 -0.33
N ASP A 369 -24.31 0.39 0.08
CA ASP A 369 -24.26 1.79 -0.31
C ASP A 369 -23.29 2.59 0.58
N LEU A 370 -22.46 3.43 -0.06
CA LEU A 370 -21.56 4.32 0.65
C LEU A 370 -22.34 5.47 1.29
N TYR A 371 -22.01 5.80 2.52
CA TYR A 371 -22.49 7.03 3.13
C TYR A 371 -21.84 8.23 2.45
N PRO A 372 -22.61 9.30 2.17
CA PRO A 372 -22.06 10.58 1.80
C PRO A 372 -20.99 11.03 2.77
N GLN A 373 -19.82 11.38 2.25
CA GLN A 373 -18.63 11.74 3.00
C GLN A 373 -18.06 13.06 2.50
N LYS A 374 -17.58 13.91 3.39
CA LYS A 374 -16.92 15.15 3.04
C LYS A 374 -15.67 15.37 3.89
N LEU A 375 -14.55 15.57 3.23
CA LEU A 375 -13.28 15.94 3.84
C LEU A 375 -12.97 17.40 3.55
N VAL A 376 -12.71 18.18 4.61
CA VAL A 376 -12.29 19.58 4.50
C VAL A 376 -10.94 19.75 5.20
N ASN A 377 -10.02 20.44 4.53
CA ASN A 377 -8.72 20.81 5.09
C ASN A 377 -8.71 22.30 5.41
N ILE A 378 -8.44 22.66 6.66
CA ILE A 378 -8.35 24.03 7.12
C ILE A 378 -6.88 24.36 7.38
N ASN A 379 -6.37 25.45 6.78
CA ASN A 379 -5.07 25.98 7.14
C ASN A 379 -5.13 26.61 8.54
N ILE A 380 -4.15 26.28 9.38
CA ILE A 380 -4.08 26.73 10.78
C ILE A 380 -2.75 27.40 11.05
N LYS A 381 -2.75 28.38 11.96
CA LYS A 381 -1.51 29.05 12.38
C LYS A 381 -0.73 28.23 13.39
N THR A 382 -1.44 27.62 14.33
CA THR A 382 -0.84 26.88 15.45
C THR A 382 -1.61 25.59 15.72
N LYS A 383 -0.91 24.50 15.97
CA LYS A 383 -1.51 23.24 16.43
C LYS A 383 -1.71 23.32 17.94
N LYS A 384 -2.97 23.41 18.39
CA LYS A 384 -3.35 23.24 19.79
C LYS A 384 -3.86 21.82 20.00
N PRO A 385 -3.59 21.13 21.13
CA PRO A 385 -4.24 19.85 21.41
C PRO A 385 -5.76 19.98 21.26
N LEU A 386 -6.42 19.07 20.58
CA LEU A 386 -7.87 19.15 20.34
C LEU A 386 -8.64 19.23 21.65
N ALA A 387 -8.18 18.53 22.69
CA ALA A 387 -8.78 18.58 24.03
C ALA A 387 -8.76 19.97 24.69
N ASP A 388 -7.84 20.86 24.26
CA ASP A 388 -7.70 22.21 24.82
C ASP A 388 -8.55 23.26 24.07
N ILE A 389 -9.28 22.84 23.04
CA ILE A 389 -10.15 23.74 22.25
C ILE A 389 -11.49 23.89 22.96
N VAL A 390 -11.69 25.08 23.55
CA VAL A 390 -12.89 25.39 24.33
C VAL A 390 -14.15 25.25 23.46
N GLY A 391 -15.11 24.44 23.92
CA GLY A 391 -16.39 24.22 23.27
C GLY A 391 -16.40 23.13 22.21
N LEU A 392 -15.26 22.49 21.89
CA LEU A 392 -15.19 21.40 20.92
C LEU A 392 -16.10 20.23 21.34
N ASP A 393 -16.04 19.81 22.60
CA ASP A 393 -16.86 18.68 23.09
C ASP A 393 -18.35 18.89 22.82
N LYS A 394 -18.85 20.13 22.98
CA LYS A 394 -20.26 20.46 22.71
C LYS A 394 -20.62 20.34 21.23
N GLU A 395 -19.71 20.74 20.35
CA GLU A 395 -19.93 20.60 18.91
C GLU A 395 -19.88 19.13 18.47
N LEU A 396 -18.95 18.32 19.03
CA LEU A 396 -18.88 16.89 18.77
C LEU A 396 -20.12 16.15 19.29
N GLU A 397 -20.57 16.46 20.52
CA GLU A 397 -21.83 15.91 21.05
C GLU A 397 -23.06 16.20 20.18
N LYS A 398 -23.11 17.34 19.49
CA LYS A 398 -24.20 17.63 18.54
C LYS A 398 -24.11 16.70 17.33
N LEU A 399 -22.91 16.49 16.78
CA LEU A 399 -22.71 15.57 15.66
C LEU A 399 -23.12 14.16 16.05
N ASP A 400 -22.73 13.69 17.24
CA ASP A 400 -23.09 12.36 17.77
C ASP A 400 -24.62 12.21 17.92
N LYS A 401 -25.30 13.19 18.52
CA LYS A 401 -26.77 13.21 18.66
C LYS A 401 -27.48 13.16 17.31
N GLU A 402 -26.82 13.66 16.29
CA GLU A 402 -27.34 13.66 14.93
C GLU A 402 -26.93 12.43 14.10
N ASN A 403 -26.23 11.47 14.71
CA ASN A 403 -25.65 10.30 14.04
C ASN A 403 -24.75 10.71 12.85
N ILE A 404 -23.93 11.74 13.04
CA ILE A 404 -22.92 12.17 12.08
C ILE A 404 -21.57 11.67 12.58
N ARG A 405 -21.01 10.68 11.87
CA ARG A 405 -19.64 10.23 12.14
C ARG A 405 -18.67 11.35 11.81
N HIS A 406 -17.69 11.58 12.68
CA HIS A 406 -16.70 12.62 12.50
C HIS A 406 -15.30 12.08 12.80
N LEU A 407 -14.31 12.58 12.04
CA LEU A 407 -12.89 12.35 12.28
C LEU A 407 -12.15 13.68 12.11
N ILE A 408 -11.54 14.15 13.19
CA ILE A 408 -10.85 15.43 13.22
C ILE A 408 -9.41 15.18 13.65
N ARG A 409 -8.46 15.58 12.82
CA ARG A 409 -7.04 15.37 13.10
C ARG A 409 -6.15 16.41 12.45
N TYR A 410 -5.00 16.67 13.04
CA TYR A 410 -3.96 17.47 12.40
C TYR A 410 -3.23 16.68 11.32
N SER A 411 -2.82 17.38 10.26
CA SER A 411 -1.86 16.82 9.31
C SER A 411 -0.51 16.62 9.99
N GLY A 412 0.14 15.48 9.76
CA GLY A 412 1.48 15.19 10.29
C GLY A 412 2.55 16.11 9.70
N THR A 413 2.44 16.46 8.43
CA THR A 413 3.46 17.17 7.65
C THR A 413 3.14 18.64 7.39
N GLU A 414 1.87 19.03 7.44
CA GLU A 414 1.41 20.38 7.10
C GLU A 414 0.73 21.06 8.29
N ASN A 415 0.66 22.39 8.29
CA ASN A 415 -0.13 23.15 9.24
C ASN A 415 -1.61 23.19 8.81
N LYS A 416 -2.24 22.00 8.80
CA LYS A 416 -3.63 21.83 8.43
C LYS A 416 -4.37 20.99 9.45
N LEU A 417 -5.61 21.36 9.72
CA LEU A 417 -6.61 20.51 10.39
C LEU A 417 -7.45 19.83 9.31
N ARG A 418 -7.61 18.52 9.42
CA ARG A 418 -8.44 17.69 8.54
C ARG A 418 -9.72 17.33 9.28
N ILE A 419 -10.86 17.65 8.68
CA ILE A 419 -12.18 17.37 9.22
C ILE A 419 -12.91 16.48 8.22
N LEU A 420 -13.24 15.28 8.62
CA LEU A 420 -14.10 14.36 7.89
C LEU A 420 -15.45 14.31 8.59
N LEU A 421 -16.53 14.50 7.86
CA LEU A 421 -17.88 14.18 8.30
C LEU A 421 -18.52 13.19 7.34
N GLU A 422 -19.38 12.32 7.89
CA GLU A 422 -20.03 11.25 7.18
C GLU A 422 -21.41 10.98 7.77
N CYS A 423 -22.43 10.90 6.91
CA CYS A 423 -23.82 10.71 7.32
C CYS A 423 -24.67 10.26 6.12
N GLN A 424 -25.71 9.47 6.34
CA GLN A 424 -26.66 9.07 5.28
C GLN A 424 -27.35 10.27 4.62
N ASP A 425 -27.65 11.31 5.38
CA ASP A 425 -28.27 12.54 4.86
C ASP A 425 -27.21 13.55 4.41
N PHE A 426 -27.02 13.67 3.10
CA PHE A 426 -26.08 14.60 2.48
C PHE A 426 -26.30 16.07 2.87
N LYS A 427 -27.59 16.52 2.97
CA LYS A 427 -27.88 17.91 3.31
C LYS A 427 -27.49 18.20 4.75
N LYS A 428 -27.86 17.29 5.65
CA LYS A 428 -27.51 17.32 7.05
C LYS A 428 -26.01 17.35 7.27
N MET A 429 -25.27 16.47 6.59
CA MET A 429 -23.80 16.40 6.62
C MET A 429 -23.19 17.73 6.17
N ASN A 430 -23.66 18.32 5.04
CA ASN A 430 -23.11 19.57 4.53
C ASN A 430 -23.35 20.77 5.45
N SER A 431 -24.55 20.90 6.05
CA SER A 431 -24.83 21.98 7.00
C SER A 431 -23.94 21.87 8.25
N ASN A 432 -23.79 20.67 8.80
CA ASN A 432 -22.92 20.47 9.95
C ASN A 432 -21.43 20.67 9.60
N MET A 433 -21.00 20.31 8.37
CA MET A 433 -19.62 20.60 7.92
C MET A 433 -19.34 22.11 7.93
N GLN A 434 -20.27 22.95 7.50
CA GLN A 434 -20.09 24.40 7.56
C GLN A 434 -19.93 24.90 9.00
N ILE A 435 -20.79 24.45 9.89
CA ILE A 435 -20.75 24.83 11.31
C ILE A 435 -19.40 24.46 11.95
N ILE A 436 -18.96 23.21 11.77
CA ILE A 436 -17.73 22.75 12.39
C ILE A 436 -16.48 23.41 11.78
N VAL A 437 -16.48 23.70 10.48
CA VAL A 437 -15.40 24.44 9.81
C VAL A 437 -15.30 25.88 10.35
N GLU A 438 -16.43 26.60 10.47
CA GLU A 438 -16.48 27.95 11.04
C GLU A 438 -15.99 27.95 12.49
N PHE A 439 -16.42 26.96 13.29
CA PHE A 439 -15.95 26.80 14.67
C PHE A 439 -14.42 26.67 14.74
N PHE A 440 -13.81 25.79 13.93
CA PHE A 440 -12.36 25.61 13.95
C PHE A 440 -11.60 26.80 13.37
N GLN A 441 -12.14 27.47 12.33
CA GLN A 441 -11.54 28.67 11.79
C GLN A 441 -11.45 29.78 12.85
N LYS A 442 -12.49 29.91 13.66
CA LYS A 442 -12.51 30.87 14.77
C LYS A 442 -11.59 30.45 15.91
N ALA A 443 -11.62 29.19 16.34
CA ALA A 443 -10.87 28.69 17.49
C ALA A 443 -9.34 28.60 17.26
N LEU A 444 -8.89 28.43 16.02
CA LEU A 444 -7.48 28.16 15.68
C LEU A 444 -6.78 29.31 14.93
N ASN A 445 -7.52 30.32 14.44
CA ASN A 445 -6.95 31.45 13.69
C ASN A 445 -7.14 32.80 14.39
N GLU A 446 -7.93 32.85 15.43
CA GLU A 446 -7.96 33.95 16.42
C GLU A 446 -6.94 33.67 17.55
#